data_617f958bf847951df18a0cc97fb2c41a
#
_entry.id   617f958bf847951df18a0cc97fb2c41a
#
_cell.length_a   1.000
_cell.length_b   1.000
_cell.length_c   1.000
_cell.angle_alpha   90.00
_cell.angle_beta   90.00
_cell.angle_gamma   90.00
#
_symmetry.space_group_name_H-M   'P 1'
#
loop_
_entity.id
_entity.type
_entity.pdbx_description
1 polymer ?
#
loop_
_entity_poly.entity_id
_entity_poly.type
_entity_poly.pdbx_seq_one_letter_code
_entity_poly.pdbx_strand_id
1 'polypeptide(L)'
;MLNVPQPIAIAADRIHPDTLPGYVHLKVIDLDNQVLFYQQVIGLQLNWRKGNSAGLGIEGRDLVRLTQIAKGRRYRGVTGIYHFAILFPNRRGLARVVARLFSMRWQNYPTDHIMTKTTYVDDPEGNTIELYCESPEDGISEVINGEFVARHADGRLSDGREPLDLDELFSHLEPGDLLDLPVPPETRMGHFHLYVADLEATRHFYHEILGFDDMGVAKSFRMGMVSAGGYHHHIGFNTWQGEGAPPPPEDALGLLYFTFNLPNAQELERMDGLLTQKGVPFERRPDGLFLHDPSSNALLLSTADLSQPEFIEEN
;
A
#
# COMPACT_ATOMS: atom_id res chain seq x y z
N MET A 1 -14.23 -25.54 30.23
CA MET A 1 -14.80 -24.36 29.52
C MET A 1 -13.66 -23.58 28.96
N LEU A 2 -13.50 -23.58 27.63
CA LEU A 2 -12.49 -22.78 26.96
C LEU A 2 -12.90 -21.31 27.11
N ASN A 3 -12.01 -20.47 27.66
CA ASN A 3 -12.20 -19.04 27.72
C ASN A 3 -12.16 -18.51 26.27
N VAL A 4 -13.32 -18.25 25.68
CA VAL A 4 -13.42 -17.50 24.42
C VAL A 4 -13.01 -16.06 24.77
N PRO A 5 -11.97 -15.50 24.14
CA PRO A 5 -11.61 -14.11 24.37
C PRO A 5 -12.84 -13.23 24.08
N GLN A 6 -13.21 -12.38 25.04
CA GLN A 6 -14.25 -11.37 24.80
C GLN A 6 -13.77 -10.46 23.67
N PRO A 7 -14.65 -10.12 22.71
CA PRO A 7 -14.28 -9.17 21.65
C PRO A 7 -13.82 -7.86 22.30
N ILE A 8 -12.65 -7.37 21.89
CA ILE A 8 -12.13 -6.07 22.33
C ILE A 8 -13.16 -5.03 21.88
N ALA A 9 -13.75 -4.30 22.83
CA ALA A 9 -14.68 -3.23 22.51
C ALA A 9 -13.91 -2.13 21.79
N ILE A 10 -14.11 -2.00 20.48
CA ILE A 10 -13.54 -0.96 19.65
C ILE A 10 -14.28 0.34 19.98
N ALA A 11 -13.54 1.43 20.23
CA ALA A 11 -14.16 2.74 20.39
C ALA A 11 -14.94 3.08 19.10
N ALA A 12 -16.14 3.63 19.24
CA ALA A 12 -17.09 3.80 18.14
C ALA A 12 -16.56 4.70 17.00
N ASP A 13 -15.57 5.53 17.30
CA ASP A 13 -14.90 6.47 16.40
C ASP A 13 -13.57 5.96 15.83
N ARG A 14 -13.15 4.73 16.15
CA ARG A 14 -11.90 4.13 15.65
C ARG A 14 -12.17 3.13 14.54
N ILE A 15 -11.27 3.05 13.56
CA ILE A 15 -11.29 1.99 12.55
C ILE A 15 -10.97 0.65 13.22
N HIS A 16 -11.50 -0.44 12.67
CA HIS A 16 -11.23 -1.76 13.23
C HIS A 16 -9.74 -2.11 13.17
N PRO A 17 -9.12 -2.64 14.23
CA PRO A 17 -7.68 -2.96 14.24
C PRO A 17 -7.26 -4.00 13.19
N ASP A 18 -8.18 -4.88 12.76
CA ASP A 18 -7.93 -5.87 11.70
C ASP A 18 -8.15 -5.31 10.29
N THR A 19 -8.30 -3.98 10.14
CA THR A 19 -8.37 -3.35 8.83
C THR A 19 -7.02 -3.42 8.14
N LEU A 20 -6.99 -3.93 6.90
CA LEU A 20 -5.77 -4.14 6.13
C LEU A 20 -5.84 -3.43 4.77
N PRO A 21 -4.70 -3.00 4.21
CA PRO A 21 -4.63 -2.58 2.81
C PRO A 21 -5.10 -3.70 1.89
N GLY A 22 -5.92 -3.36 0.89
CA GLY A 22 -6.44 -4.31 -0.09
C GLY A 22 -5.63 -4.30 -1.38
N TYR A 23 -6.04 -3.51 -2.37
CA TYR A 23 -5.34 -3.36 -3.64
C TYR A 23 -5.21 -1.90 -4.04
N VAL A 24 -4.25 -1.60 -4.92
CA VAL A 24 -4.17 -0.33 -5.64
C VAL A 24 -4.78 -0.48 -7.02
N HIS A 25 -5.55 0.52 -7.47
CA HIS A 25 -6.07 0.59 -8.83
C HIS A 25 -5.40 1.75 -9.57
N LEU A 26 -4.75 1.45 -10.69
CA LEU A 26 -3.96 2.40 -11.46
C LEU A 26 -4.56 2.63 -12.85
N LYS A 27 -4.50 3.88 -13.33
CA LYS A 27 -4.69 4.24 -14.73
C LYS A 27 -3.39 4.10 -15.48
N VAL A 28 -3.41 3.38 -16.61
CA VAL A 28 -2.23 3.06 -17.44
C VAL A 28 -2.52 3.32 -18.92
N ILE A 29 -1.49 3.42 -19.76
CA ILE A 29 -1.61 3.57 -21.22
C ILE A 29 -1.47 2.22 -21.90
N ASP A 30 -0.53 1.40 -21.49
CA ASP A 30 -0.22 0.10 -22.11
C ASP A 30 -0.48 -1.04 -21.14
N LEU A 31 -1.74 -1.53 -21.16
CA LEU A 31 -2.18 -2.60 -20.26
C LEU A 31 -1.38 -3.89 -20.48
N ASP A 32 -1.02 -4.23 -21.73
CA ASP A 32 -0.30 -5.46 -22.03
C ASP A 32 1.11 -5.44 -21.43
N ASN A 33 1.82 -4.33 -21.62
CA ASN A 33 3.16 -4.16 -21.08
C ASN A 33 3.15 -4.14 -19.54
N GLN A 34 2.15 -3.49 -18.94
CA GLN A 34 1.98 -3.47 -17.50
C GLN A 34 1.69 -4.87 -16.93
N VAL A 35 0.77 -5.61 -17.54
CA VAL A 35 0.46 -7.00 -17.15
C VAL A 35 1.72 -7.85 -17.20
N LEU A 36 2.50 -7.76 -18.28
CA LEU A 36 3.76 -8.51 -18.41
C LEU A 36 4.78 -8.14 -17.32
N PHE A 37 4.90 -6.85 -16.99
CA PHE A 37 5.78 -6.40 -15.92
C PHE A 37 5.37 -7.01 -14.56
N TYR A 38 4.11 -6.87 -14.15
CA TYR A 38 3.67 -7.40 -12.87
C TYR A 38 3.79 -8.93 -12.80
N GLN A 39 3.61 -9.64 -13.92
CA GLN A 39 3.79 -11.09 -13.95
C GLN A 39 5.27 -11.52 -13.96
N GLN A 40 6.08 -10.95 -14.84
CA GLN A 40 7.44 -11.46 -15.07
C GLN A 40 8.47 -10.83 -14.13
N VAL A 41 8.33 -9.52 -13.82
CA VAL A 41 9.29 -8.80 -13.01
C VAL A 41 8.93 -8.91 -11.52
N ILE A 42 7.69 -8.60 -11.16
CA ILE A 42 7.24 -8.70 -9.76
C ILE A 42 6.93 -10.16 -9.38
N GLY A 43 6.27 -10.91 -10.27
CA GLY A 43 5.88 -12.30 -10.04
C GLY A 43 4.46 -12.46 -9.53
N LEU A 44 3.58 -11.49 -9.77
CA LEU A 44 2.15 -11.62 -9.51
C LEU A 44 1.49 -12.53 -10.56
N GLN A 45 0.35 -13.10 -10.23
CA GLN A 45 -0.48 -13.86 -11.15
C GLN A 45 -1.53 -12.93 -11.78
N LEU A 46 -1.82 -13.12 -13.06
CA LEU A 46 -2.99 -12.50 -13.69
C LEU A 46 -4.23 -13.25 -13.23
N ASN A 47 -5.02 -12.62 -12.35
CA ASN A 47 -6.24 -13.21 -11.81
C ASN A 47 -7.39 -13.13 -12.82
N TRP A 48 -7.52 -11.99 -13.48
CA TRP A 48 -8.56 -11.74 -14.48
C TRP A 48 -8.15 -10.65 -15.45
N ARG A 49 -8.78 -10.65 -16.64
CA ARG A 49 -8.70 -9.59 -17.63
C ARG A 49 -10.08 -9.42 -18.29
N LYS A 50 -10.59 -8.19 -18.31
CA LYS A 50 -11.88 -7.86 -18.93
C LYS A 50 -11.78 -6.49 -19.64
N GLY A 51 -11.98 -6.48 -20.95
CA GLY A 51 -11.91 -5.25 -21.76
C GLY A 51 -10.54 -4.55 -21.60
N ASN A 52 -10.58 -3.32 -21.13
CA ASN A 52 -9.42 -2.47 -20.89
C ASN A 52 -8.86 -2.56 -19.46
N SER A 53 -9.27 -3.54 -18.67
CA SER A 53 -8.86 -3.69 -17.28
C SER A 53 -8.34 -5.09 -16.96
N ALA A 54 -7.47 -5.17 -15.97
CA ALA A 54 -6.91 -6.42 -15.47
C ALA A 54 -6.68 -6.34 -13.96
N GLY A 55 -6.75 -7.49 -13.29
CA GLY A 55 -6.37 -7.66 -11.89
C GLY A 55 -5.24 -8.65 -11.76
N LEU A 56 -4.21 -8.27 -10.99
CA LEU A 56 -3.03 -9.08 -10.74
C LEU A 56 -2.81 -9.22 -9.23
N GLY A 57 -2.39 -10.41 -8.83
CA GLY A 57 -2.20 -10.68 -7.40
C GLY A 57 -1.82 -12.11 -7.13
N ILE A 58 -2.45 -12.74 -6.14
CA ILE A 58 -2.08 -14.06 -5.63
C ILE A 58 -3.33 -14.88 -5.39
N GLU A 59 -3.42 -16.07 -6.02
CA GLU A 59 -4.50 -17.03 -5.80
C GLU A 59 -5.91 -16.41 -5.91
N GLY A 60 -6.13 -15.56 -6.93
CA GLY A 60 -7.40 -14.87 -7.17
C GLY A 60 -7.58 -13.57 -6.37
N ARG A 61 -6.77 -13.29 -5.36
CA ARG A 61 -6.79 -12.02 -4.61
C ARG A 61 -5.97 -10.97 -5.33
N ASP A 62 -6.60 -9.86 -5.73
CA ASP A 62 -5.91 -8.75 -6.38
C ASP A 62 -5.05 -7.97 -5.39
N LEU A 63 -3.84 -7.59 -5.83
CA LEU A 63 -2.99 -6.59 -5.19
C LEU A 63 -2.89 -5.34 -6.06
N VAL A 64 -2.94 -5.51 -7.38
CA VAL A 64 -2.88 -4.43 -8.35
C VAL A 64 -4.01 -4.59 -9.36
N ARG A 65 -4.82 -3.57 -9.53
CA ARG A 65 -5.77 -3.45 -10.65
C ARG A 65 -5.28 -2.38 -11.61
N LEU A 66 -5.46 -2.64 -12.87
CA LEU A 66 -5.04 -1.75 -13.96
C LEU A 66 -6.23 -1.45 -14.85
N THR A 67 -6.40 -0.18 -15.21
CA THR A 67 -7.36 0.23 -16.25
C THR A 67 -6.64 1.08 -17.29
N GLN A 68 -6.67 0.61 -18.53
CA GLN A 68 -6.11 1.34 -19.65
C GLN A 68 -7.00 2.50 -20.04
N ILE A 69 -6.41 3.68 -20.17
CA ILE A 69 -7.07 4.88 -20.71
C ILE A 69 -6.46 5.21 -22.09
N ALA A 70 -7.30 5.76 -22.98
CA ALA A 70 -6.91 5.98 -24.39
C ALA A 70 -5.78 7.02 -24.55
N LYS A 71 -5.69 7.98 -23.64
CA LYS A 71 -4.69 9.04 -23.60
C LYS A 71 -4.40 9.39 -22.15
N GLY A 72 -3.16 9.51 -21.81
CA GLY A 72 -2.76 9.90 -20.46
C GLY A 72 -1.31 10.28 -20.42
N ARG A 73 -0.92 10.98 -19.37
CA ARG A 73 0.47 11.35 -19.11
C ARG A 73 0.71 11.47 -17.61
N ARG A 74 1.96 11.38 -17.21
CA ARG A 74 2.36 11.69 -15.85
C ARG A 74 2.47 13.18 -15.63
N TYR A 75 1.98 13.61 -14.46
CA TYR A 75 2.12 14.98 -13.99
C TYR A 75 3.04 15.03 -12.78
N ARG A 76 3.71 16.16 -12.60
CA ARG A 76 4.47 16.50 -11.39
C ARG A 76 3.81 17.70 -10.72
N GLY A 77 4.07 17.88 -9.41
CA GLY A 77 3.46 18.98 -8.65
C GLY A 77 1.97 18.79 -8.42
N VAL A 78 1.49 17.56 -8.40
CA VAL A 78 0.09 17.18 -8.12
C VAL A 78 0.03 16.13 -7.00
N THR A 79 -1.13 16.00 -6.36
CA THR A 79 -1.39 14.93 -5.40
C THR A 79 -1.54 13.56 -6.10
N GLY A 80 -1.59 12.47 -5.37
CA GLY A 80 -1.68 11.12 -5.94
C GLY A 80 -0.91 10.10 -5.12
N ILE A 81 -0.49 8.99 -5.76
CA ILE A 81 0.33 7.98 -5.11
C ILE A 81 1.82 8.27 -5.30
N TYR A 82 2.59 8.22 -4.20
CA TYR A 82 4.04 8.21 -4.25
C TYR A 82 4.55 6.79 -4.51
N HIS A 83 4.13 5.84 -3.68
CA HIS A 83 4.33 4.41 -3.92
C HIS A 83 3.23 3.58 -3.24
N PHE A 84 3.12 2.33 -3.64
CA PHE A 84 2.43 1.30 -2.89
C PHE A 84 3.42 0.18 -2.58
N ALA A 85 3.18 -0.52 -1.48
CA ALA A 85 4.14 -1.47 -0.95
C ALA A 85 3.58 -2.89 -0.91
N ILE A 86 4.35 -3.84 -1.44
CA ILE A 86 4.06 -5.28 -1.42
C ILE A 86 4.91 -5.92 -0.33
N LEU A 87 4.24 -6.49 0.67
CA LEU A 87 4.87 -7.14 1.82
C LEU A 87 5.05 -8.63 1.57
N PHE A 88 6.30 -9.06 1.58
CA PHE A 88 6.69 -10.46 1.53
C PHE A 88 6.67 -11.08 2.94
N PRO A 89 6.36 -12.39 3.07
CA PRO A 89 6.24 -13.03 4.38
C PRO A 89 7.56 -13.10 5.17
N ASN A 90 8.70 -13.03 4.48
CA ASN A 90 10.03 -13.16 5.08
C ASN A 90 11.13 -12.70 4.11
N ARG A 91 12.39 -12.69 4.61
CA ARG A 91 13.58 -12.30 3.84
C ARG A 91 13.82 -13.19 2.61
N ARG A 92 13.54 -14.51 2.68
CA ARG A 92 13.66 -15.40 1.51
C ARG A 92 12.73 -15.00 0.36
N GLY A 93 11.47 -14.66 0.67
CA GLY A 93 10.52 -14.18 -0.32
C GLY A 93 11.01 -12.91 -1.01
N LEU A 94 11.49 -11.93 -0.23
CA LEU A 94 12.09 -10.71 -0.74
C LEU A 94 13.38 -11.00 -1.53
N ALA A 95 14.28 -11.84 -1.02
CA ALA A 95 15.53 -12.22 -1.67
C ALA A 95 15.31 -12.78 -3.09
N ARG A 96 14.29 -13.64 -3.28
CA ARG A 96 13.94 -14.20 -4.60
C ARG A 96 13.56 -13.12 -5.61
N VAL A 97 12.74 -12.15 -5.19
CA VAL A 97 12.33 -11.06 -6.07
C VAL A 97 13.50 -10.11 -6.36
N VAL A 98 14.29 -9.74 -5.34
CA VAL A 98 15.48 -8.90 -5.54
C VAL A 98 16.48 -9.59 -6.48
N ALA A 99 16.77 -10.89 -6.30
CA ALA A 99 17.63 -11.65 -7.20
C ALA A 99 17.09 -11.69 -8.63
N ARG A 100 15.76 -11.82 -8.82
CA ARG A 100 15.08 -11.71 -10.13
C ARG A 100 15.34 -10.36 -10.77
N LEU A 101 15.13 -9.25 -10.04
CA LEU A 101 15.38 -7.90 -10.53
C LEU A 101 16.82 -7.73 -11.02
N PHE A 102 17.79 -8.23 -10.24
CA PHE A 102 19.21 -8.22 -10.63
C PHE A 102 19.49 -9.06 -11.88
N SER A 103 18.93 -10.29 -11.94
CA SER A 103 19.12 -11.19 -13.09
C SER A 103 18.55 -10.59 -14.38
N MET A 104 17.44 -9.87 -14.31
CA MET A 104 16.80 -9.16 -15.40
C MET A 104 17.42 -7.79 -15.68
N ARG A 105 18.36 -7.34 -14.86
CA ARG A 105 18.94 -5.99 -14.90
C ARG A 105 17.87 -4.90 -14.81
N TRP A 106 16.78 -5.17 -14.10
CA TRP A 106 15.76 -4.17 -13.84
C TRP A 106 16.24 -3.20 -12.77
N GLN A 107 16.15 -1.90 -13.07
CA GLN A 107 16.61 -0.88 -12.14
C GLN A 107 15.80 -0.94 -10.84
N ASN A 108 16.50 -1.01 -9.73
CA ASN A 108 15.89 -1.03 -8.40
C ASN A 108 16.83 -0.40 -7.37
N TYR A 109 16.31 -0.06 -6.18
CA TYR A 109 17.01 0.69 -5.15
C TYR A 109 16.89 -0.04 -3.80
N PRO A 110 17.80 -1.02 -3.53
CA PRO A 110 17.83 -1.75 -2.27
C PRO A 110 18.14 -0.81 -1.11
N THR A 111 17.28 -0.83 -0.07
CA THR A 111 17.36 0.08 1.08
C THR A 111 17.03 -0.69 2.35
N ASP A 112 17.75 -0.39 3.43
CA ASP A 112 17.50 -0.88 4.77
C ASP A 112 16.81 0.22 5.59
N HIS A 113 15.57 0.00 5.99
CA HIS A 113 14.81 0.89 6.89
C HIS A 113 14.90 0.45 8.35
N ILE A 114 15.88 -0.38 8.69
CA ILE A 114 16.13 -0.99 9.98
C ILE A 114 15.06 -2.03 10.30
N MET A 115 13.84 -1.62 10.61
CA MET A 115 12.74 -2.52 10.93
C MET A 115 12.09 -3.20 9.70
N THR A 116 12.49 -2.81 8.50
CA THR A 116 12.09 -3.46 7.24
C THR A 116 13.26 -3.49 6.26
N LYS A 117 13.36 -4.57 5.48
CA LYS A 117 14.29 -4.69 4.35
C LYS A 117 13.51 -4.48 3.07
N THR A 118 14.01 -3.62 2.19
CA THR A 118 13.23 -3.16 1.04
C THR A 118 14.04 -2.99 -0.24
N THR A 119 13.36 -2.98 -1.37
CA THR A 119 13.86 -2.40 -2.62
C THR A 119 12.73 -1.64 -3.31
N TYR A 120 13.04 -0.50 -3.89
CA TYR A 120 12.10 0.27 -4.71
C TYR A 120 12.31 -0.03 -6.18
N VAL A 121 11.22 -0.16 -6.92
CA VAL A 121 11.23 -0.43 -8.35
C VAL A 121 10.12 0.35 -9.03
N ASP A 122 10.39 0.89 -10.22
CA ASP A 122 9.34 1.53 -11.01
C ASP A 122 8.79 0.56 -12.06
N ASP A 123 7.48 0.59 -12.25
CA ASP A 123 6.84 -0.09 -13.37
C ASP A 123 7.16 0.64 -14.70
N PRO A 124 6.82 0.08 -15.88
CA PRO A 124 7.13 0.69 -17.18
C PRO A 124 6.57 2.10 -17.36
N GLU A 125 5.54 2.48 -16.62
CA GLU A 125 4.93 3.80 -16.66
C GLU A 125 5.32 4.68 -15.47
N GLY A 126 6.27 4.22 -14.62
CA GLY A 126 6.87 4.97 -13.53
C GLY A 126 5.98 5.02 -12.27
N ASN A 127 5.11 4.05 -12.02
CA ASN A 127 4.54 3.86 -10.70
C ASN A 127 5.59 3.17 -9.81
N THR A 128 5.92 3.80 -8.70
CA THR A 128 6.90 3.25 -7.76
C THR A 128 6.26 2.20 -6.87
N ILE A 129 6.93 1.07 -6.74
CA ILE A 129 6.54 -0.08 -5.93
C ILE A 129 7.63 -0.31 -4.90
N GLU A 130 7.26 -0.39 -3.64
CA GLU A 130 8.13 -0.86 -2.57
C GLU A 130 7.93 -2.36 -2.38
N LEU A 131 8.99 -3.13 -2.50
CA LEU A 131 9.01 -4.57 -2.26
C LEU A 131 9.76 -4.81 -0.95
N TYR A 132 9.10 -5.29 0.11
CA TYR A 132 9.70 -5.32 1.43
C TYR A 132 9.30 -6.53 2.27
N CYS A 133 10.07 -6.80 3.30
CA CYS A 133 9.69 -7.69 4.39
C CYS A 133 9.96 -7.03 5.76
N GLU A 134 9.21 -7.45 6.77
CA GLU A 134 9.42 -7.03 8.15
C GLU A 134 10.73 -7.56 8.70
N SER A 135 11.36 -6.78 9.58
CA SER A 135 12.61 -7.08 10.27
C SER A 135 12.65 -6.42 11.65
N PRO A 136 11.61 -6.62 12.51
CA PRO A 136 11.51 -5.94 13.80
C PRO A 136 12.66 -6.32 14.76
N GLU A 137 13.32 -7.44 14.52
CA GLU A 137 14.50 -7.88 15.28
C GLU A 137 15.72 -6.98 15.08
N ASP A 138 15.79 -6.26 13.96
CA ASP A 138 16.93 -5.40 13.63
C ASP A 138 16.82 -4.00 14.24
N GLY A 139 15.60 -3.60 14.67
CA GLY A 139 15.39 -2.33 15.36
C GLY A 139 14.00 -1.73 15.15
N ILE A 140 13.91 -0.43 15.30
CA ILE A 140 12.67 0.34 15.25
C ILE A 140 12.79 1.57 14.36
N SER A 141 11.66 2.01 13.80
CA SER A 141 11.50 3.31 13.15
C SER A 141 10.15 3.91 13.59
N GLU A 142 10.18 5.10 14.17
CA GLU A 142 8.99 5.74 14.74
C GLU A 142 9.11 7.27 14.69
N VAL A 143 8.01 7.98 14.91
CA VAL A 143 8.01 9.44 15.07
C VAL A 143 7.91 9.79 16.55
N ILE A 144 8.94 10.43 17.09
CA ILE A 144 9.01 10.87 18.49
C ILE A 144 9.11 12.40 18.50
N ASN A 145 8.18 13.08 19.16
CA ASN A 145 8.16 14.55 19.29
C ASN A 145 8.23 15.30 17.95
N GLY A 146 7.67 14.71 16.88
CA GLY A 146 7.65 15.32 15.54
C GLY A 146 8.92 15.08 14.70
N GLU A 147 9.85 14.26 15.20
CA GLU A 147 11.06 13.87 14.47
C GLU A 147 11.04 12.36 14.17
N PHE A 148 11.46 11.98 12.96
CA PHE A 148 11.63 10.59 12.60
C PHE A 148 12.88 10.03 13.28
N VAL A 149 12.74 8.91 13.99
CA VAL A 149 13.82 8.25 14.72
C VAL A 149 13.90 6.81 14.24
N ALA A 150 15.03 6.43 13.68
CA ALA A 150 15.36 5.04 13.40
C ALA A 150 16.53 4.60 14.31
N ARG A 151 16.44 3.40 14.86
CA ARG A 151 17.41 2.86 15.79
C ARG A 151 17.57 1.35 15.61
N HIS A 152 18.81 0.91 15.46
CA HIS A 152 19.15 -0.51 15.46
C HIS A 152 18.87 -1.16 16.81
N ALA A 153 18.76 -2.49 16.85
CA ALA A 153 18.56 -3.27 18.06
C ALA A 153 19.71 -3.10 19.08
N ASP A 154 20.92 -2.75 18.62
CA ASP A 154 22.07 -2.44 19.47
C ASP A 154 22.04 -1.02 20.04
N GLY A 155 21.02 -0.21 19.71
CA GLY A 155 20.85 1.17 20.16
C GLY A 155 21.48 2.24 19.27
N ARG A 156 22.22 1.88 18.23
CA ARG A 156 22.83 2.80 17.27
C ARG A 156 21.73 3.54 16.47
N LEU A 157 21.85 4.87 16.39
CA LEU A 157 20.92 5.69 15.59
C LEU A 157 21.22 5.53 14.09
N SER A 158 20.17 5.62 13.30
CA SER A 158 20.19 5.60 11.85
C SER A 158 19.31 6.72 11.30
N ASP A 159 19.51 7.09 10.04
CA ASP A 159 18.57 7.93 9.30
C ASP A 159 17.38 7.13 8.71
N GLY A 160 17.38 5.80 8.91
CA GLY A 160 16.36 4.88 8.41
C GLY A 160 16.46 4.61 6.91
N ARG A 161 17.59 4.91 6.26
CA ARG A 161 17.83 4.70 4.82
C ARG A 161 19.25 4.22 4.54
N GLU A 162 19.62 3.14 5.19
CA GLU A 162 20.95 2.54 5.00
C GLU A 162 20.97 1.68 3.71
N PRO A 163 22.16 1.43 3.12
CA PRO A 163 22.28 0.44 2.05
C PRO A 163 21.87 -0.95 2.56
N LEU A 164 21.01 -1.65 1.80
CA LEU A 164 20.65 -3.03 2.13
C LEU A 164 21.86 -3.95 1.93
N ASP A 165 22.15 -4.78 2.91
CA ASP A 165 23.16 -5.84 2.81
C ASP A 165 22.61 -6.96 1.89
N LEU A 166 23.03 -6.94 0.64
CA LEU A 166 22.58 -7.90 -0.36
C LEU A 166 23.17 -9.30 -0.13
N ASP A 167 24.37 -9.40 0.43
CA ASP A 167 24.99 -10.69 0.74
C ASP A 167 24.22 -11.38 1.86
N GLU A 168 23.84 -10.61 2.90
CA GLU A 168 22.97 -11.12 3.97
C GLU A 168 21.60 -11.53 3.40
N LEU A 169 20.94 -10.65 2.63
CA LEU A 169 19.63 -10.96 2.05
C LEU A 169 19.69 -12.23 1.19
N PHE A 170 20.67 -12.36 0.30
CA PHE A 170 20.78 -13.52 -0.58
C PHE A 170 21.22 -14.80 0.15
N SER A 171 21.78 -14.70 1.35
CA SER A 171 22.06 -15.87 2.18
C SER A 171 20.81 -16.65 2.61
N HIS A 172 19.64 -16.02 2.52
CA HIS A 172 18.33 -16.65 2.76
C HIS A 172 17.82 -17.51 1.59
N LEU A 173 18.43 -17.40 0.41
CA LEU A 173 18.10 -18.26 -0.72
C LEU A 173 18.55 -19.70 -0.47
N GLU A 174 17.74 -20.66 -0.87
CA GLU A 174 18.07 -22.08 -0.77
C GLU A 174 18.48 -22.64 -2.14
N PRO A 175 19.30 -23.69 -2.15
CA PRO A 175 19.60 -24.43 -3.36
C PRO A 175 18.28 -24.94 -3.99
N GLY A 176 17.95 -24.48 -5.20
CA GLY A 176 16.71 -24.84 -5.89
C GLY A 176 15.63 -23.75 -5.88
N ASP A 177 15.88 -22.61 -5.26
CA ASP A 177 15.00 -21.45 -5.43
C ASP A 177 15.02 -20.98 -6.88
N LEU A 178 13.87 -21.12 -7.56
CA LEU A 178 13.70 -20.64 -8.92
C LEU A 178 13.23 -19.18 -8.89
N LEU A 179 13.93 -18.32 -9.63
CA LEU A 179 13.66 -16.88 -9.62
C LEU A 179 12.41 -16.50 -10.43
N ASP A 180 11.92 -17.37 -11.32
CA ASP A 180 10.77 -17.19 -12.20
C ASP A 180 9.42 -17.64 -11.58
N LEU A 181 9.46 -18.27 -10.41
CA LEU A 181 8.23 -18.67 -9.71
C LEU A 181 7.43 -17.44 -9.22
N PRO A 182 6.11 -17.56 -9.12
CA PRO A 182 5.28 -16.55 -8.48
C PRO A 182 5.77 -16.19 -7.06
N VAL A 183 5.38 -15.01 -6.59
CA VAL A 183 5.63 -14.61 -5.19
C VAL A 183 4.95 -15.57 -4.21
N PRO A 184 5.43 -15.68 -2.96
CA PRO A 184 4.81 -16.55 -1.95
C PRO A 184 3.32 -16.23 -1.73
N PRO A 185 2.46 -17.24 -1.43
CA PRO A 185 1.01 -17.05 -1.24
C PRO A 185 0.65 -16.06 -0.12
N GLU A 186 1.48 -15.95 0.91
CA GLU A 186 1.28 -15.05 2.05
C GLU A 186 1.65 -13.59 1.74
N THR A 187 2.21 -13.32 0.56
CA THR A 187 2.51 -11.95 0.11
C THR A 187 1.22 -11.13 0.03
N ARG A 188 1.26 -9.89 0.53
CA ARG A 188 0.07 -9.03 0.62
C ARG A 188 0.40 -7.57 0.34
N MET A 189 -0.62 -6.75 0.16
CA MET A 189 -0.44 -5.30 0.20
C MET A 189 -0.03 -4.90 1.63
N GLY A 190 1.04 -4.13 1.75
CA GLY A 190 1.57 -3.69 3.04
C GLY A 190 1.08 -2.30 3.42
N HIS A 191 1.30 -1.32 2.53
CA HIS A 191 0.89 0.06 2.78
C HIS A 191 0.78 0.87 1.47
N PHE A 192 0.19 2.06 1.58
CA PHE A 192 0.17 3.08 0.54
C PHE A 192 0.89 4.33 1.04
N HIS A 193 1.63 5.01 0.18
CA HIS A 193 2.22 6.29 0.47
C HIS A 193 1.74 7.34 -0.53
N LEU A 194 1.15 8.41 -0.04
CA LEU A 194 0.42 9.39 -0.84
C LEU A 194 1.18 10.72 -0.93
N TYR A 195 1.12 11.35 -2.07
CA TYR A 195 1.34 12.78 -2.20
C TYR A 195 0.06 13.51 -1.80
N VAL A 196 0.18 14.44 -0.85
CA VAL A 196 -0.94 15.21 -0.32
C VAL A 196 -0.66 16.71 -0.37
N ALA A 197 -1.71 17.52 -0.33
CA ALA A 197 -1.62 18.97 -0.37
C ALA A 197 -1.30 19.57 1.00
N ASP A 198 -1.77 18.93 2.09
CA ASP A 198 -1.66 19.42 3.46
C ASP A 198 -1.56 18.25 4.44
N LEU A 199 -0.51 18.26 5.28
CA LEU A 199 -0.26 17.16 6.22
C LEU A 199 -1.29 17.11 7.35
N GLU A 200 -1.66 18.27 7.91
CA GLU A 200 -2.57 18.32 9.05
C GLU A 200 -4.02 18.00 8.63
N ALA A 201 -4.47 18.51 7.49
CA ALA A 201 -5.77 18.15 6.93
C ALA A 201 -5.85 16.64 6.62
N THR A 202 -4.77 16.06 6.07
CA THR A 202 -4.69 14.63 5.78
C THR A 202 -4.67 13.80 7.06
N ARG A 203 -3.84 14.19 8.05
CA ARG A 203 -3.80 13.56 9.37
C ARG A 203 -5.18 13.59 10.04
N HIS A 204 -5.83 14.77 10.07
CA HIS A 204 -7.18 14.91 10.62
C HIS A 204 -8.19 13.97 9.94
N PHE A 205 -8.14 13.86 8.61
CA PHE A 205 -9.04 12.97 7.87
C PHE A 205 -8.84 11.51 8.23
N TYR A 206 -7.60 11.01 8.16
CA TYR A 206 -7.35 9.59 8.43
C TYR A 206 -7.46 9.24 9.92
N HIS A 207 -6.97 10.09 10.82
CA HIS A 207 -6.99 9.84 12.26
C HIS A 207 -8.33 10.18 12.91
N GLU A 208 -8.81 11.42 12.78
CA GLU A 208 -9.99 11.90 13.54
C GLU A 208 -11.31 11.50 12.84
N ILE A 209 -11.33 11.40 11.50
CA ILE A 209 -12.54 11.09 10.76
C ILE A 209 -12.66 9.58 10.55
N LEU A 210 -11.66 8.92 9.93
CA LEU A 210 -11.70 7.49 9.66
C LEU A 210 -11.29 6.63 10.85
N GLY A 211 -10.60 7.21 11.84
CA GLY A 211 -10.28 6.52 13.09
C GLY A 211 -9.02 5.67 13.06
N PHE A 212 -8.11 5.87 12.10
CA PHE A 212 -6.78 5.26 12.13
C PHE A 212 -5.96 5.75 13.32
N ASP A 213 -5.02 4.96 13.80
CA ASP A 213 -4.05 5.35 14.81
C ASP A 213 -3.07 6.36 14.23
N ASP A 214 -2.79 7.44 14.97
CA ASP A 214 -1.81 8.45 14.60
C ASP A 214 -0.41 7.92 14.92
N MET A 215 0.39 7.68 13.88
CA MET A 215 1.78 7.25 14.01
C MET A 215 2.76 8.44 14.00
N GLY A 216 2.24 9.67 13.92
CA GLY A 216 2.98 10.91 14.02
C GLY A 216 3.29 11.58 12.68
N VAL A 217 3.70 12.84 12.79
CA VAL A 217 4.15 13.69 11.67
C VAL A 217 5.60 14.08 11.89
N ALA A 218 6.48 13.61 11.03
CA ALA A 218 7.89 13.99 10.99
C ALA A 218 8.04 15.29 10.19
N LYS A 219 8.14 16.43 10.87
CA LYS A 219 8.13 17.77 10.25
C LYS A 219 9.32 18.00 9.34
N SER A 220 10.52 17.56 9.76
CA SER A 220 11.75 17.67 8.96
C SER A 220 11.65 16.94 7.62
N PHE A 221 10.93 15.82 7.59
CA PHE A 221 10.65 15.05 6.38
C PHE A 221 9.40 15.51 5.62
N ARG A 222 8.59 16.41 6.18
CA ARG A 222 7.28 16.79 5.63
C ARG A 222 6.42 15.57 5.31
N MET A 223 6.34 14.65 6.27
CA MET A 223 5.72 13.35 6.13
C MET A 223 4.94 13.00 7.40
N GLY A 224 3.82 12.32 7.25
CA GLY A 224 3.04 11.76 8.34
C GLY A 224 2.65 10.32 8.06
N MET A 225 2.22 9.61 9.10
CA MET A 225 1.83 8.20 9.02
C MET A 225 0.62 7.93 9.90
N VAL A 226 -0.25 7.02 9.44
CA VAL A 226 -1.37 6.49 10.23
C VAL A 226 -1.47 4.97 10.02
N SER A 227 -2.09 4.27 10.99
CA SER A 227 -2.17 2.83 10.96
C SER A 227 -3.48 2.29 11.58
N ALA A 228 -3.69 0.99 11.50
CA ALA A 228 -4.69 0.25 12.26
C ALA A 228 -4.00 -0.90 12.99
N GLY A 229 -4.50 -1.24 14.19
CA GLY A 229 -4.05 -2.42 14.93
C GLY A 229 -2.58 -2.43 15.37
N GLY A 230 -1.94 -1.25 15.50
CA GLY A 230 -0.56 -1.14 15.99
C GLY A 230 0.54 -1.50 14.96
N TYR A 231 0.19 -1.65 13.68
CA TYR A 231 1.20 -1.78 12.61
C TYR A 231 1.94 -0.45 12.42
N HIS A 232 3.20 -0.47 11.96
CA HIS A 232 4.04 0.73 11.89
C HIS A 232 3.44 1.83 10.99
N HIS A 233 2.82 1.51 9.86
CA HIS A 233 1.93 2.38 9.10
C HIS A 233 1.21 1.62 7.98
N HIS A 234 -0.07 1.94 7.77
CA HIS A 234 -0.82 1.48 6.60
C HIS A 234 -0.97 2.58 5.54
N ILE A 235 -0.86 3.84 5.96
CA ILE A 235 -0.81 5.00 5.07
C ILE A 235 0.33 5.90 5.51
N GLY A 236 1.29 6.11 4.60
CA GLY A 236 2.22 7.22 4.64
C GLY A 236 1.70 8.36 3.76
N PHE A 237 1.97 9.59 4.11
CA PHE A 237 1.60 10.75 3.30
C PHE A 237 2.64 11.86 3.44
N ASN A 238 2.88 12.60 2.36
CA ASN A 238 3.89 13.66 2.33
C ASN A 238 3.49 14.81 1.38
N THR A 239 4.14 15.99 1.58
CA THR A 239 3.96 17.17 0.71
C THR A 239 5.15 17.40 -0.23
N TRP A 240 5.79 16.34 -0.74
CA TRP A 240 7.00 16.46 -1.56
C TRP A 240 6.73 16.95 -2.98
N GLN A 241 5.47 16.90 -3.44
CA GLN A 241 5.05 17.55 -4.69
C GLN A 241 4.72 19.04 -4.51
N GLY A 242 4.78 19.56 -3.26
CA GLY A 242 4.51 20.93 -2.87
C GLY A 242 3.32 21.01 -1.90
N GLU A 243 3.41 21.88 -0.91
CA GLU A 243 2.25 22.25 -0.09
C GLU A 243 1.22 22.95 -0.97
N GLY A 244 -0.06 22.60 -0.81
CA GLY A 244 -1.14 23.08 -1.65
C GLY A 244 -1.13 22.52 -3.08
N ALA A 245 -0.39 21.42 -3.35
CA ALA A 245 -0.40 20.78 -4.66
C ALA A 245 -1.84 20.45 -5.10
N PRO A 246 -2.24 20.80 -6.34
CA PRO A 246 -3.58 20.54 -6.84
C PRO A 246 -3.79 19.03 -7.08
N PRO A 247 -5.06 18.56 -7.14
CA PRO A 247 -5.36 17.22 -7.59
C PRO A 247 -4.90 17.00 -9.04
N PRO A 248 -4.59 15.75 -9.42
CA PRO A 248 -4.17 15.44 -10.78
C PRO A 248 -5.30 15.70 -11.77
N PRO A 249 -4.98 16.17 -13.01
CA PRO A 249 -5.94 16.26 -14.10
C PRO A 249 -6.57 14.91 -14.44
N GLU A 250 -7.72 14.93 -15.10
CA GLU A 250 -8.49 13.72 -15.44
C GLU A 250 -7.67 12.72 -16.29
N ASP A 251 -6.81 13.23 -17.21
CA ASP A 251 -5.91 12.44 -18.05
C ASP A 251 -4.61 12.00 -17.33
N ALA A 252 -4.50 12.22 -16.03
CA ALA A 252 -3.32 11.79 -15.29
C ALA A 252 -3.26 10.27 -15.16
N LEU A 253 -2.08 9.69 -15.43
CA LEU A 253 -1.74 8.30 -15.12
C LEU A 253 -1.42 8.15 -13.63
N GLY A 254 -1.45 6.92 -13.15
CA GLY A 254 -1.19 6.56 -11.76
C GLY A 254 -2.48 6.28 -11.00
N LEU A 255 -2.61 6.76 -9.78
CA LEU A 255 -3.70 6.39 -8.89
C LEU A 255 -5.08 6.67 -9.48
N LEU A 256 -5.92 5.62 -9.56
CA LEU A 256 -7.37 5.75 -9.70
C LEU A 256 -8.01 5.74 -8.32
N TYR A 257 -7.72 4.73 -7.50
CA TYR A 257 -8.03 4.64 -6.08
C TYR A 257 -7.24 3.53 -5.42
N PHE A 258 -7.22 3.47 -4.11
CA PHE A 258 -6.70 2.37 -3.31
C PHE A 258 -7.76 1.86 -2.34
N THR A 259 -7.56 0.66 -1.77
CA THR A 259 -8.60 0.02 -0.97
C THR A 259 -8.11 -0.37 0.41
N PHE A 260 -9.05 -0.36 1.37
CA PHE A 260 -8.90 -1.01 2.66
C PHE A 260 -9.98 -2.05 2.85
N ASN A 261 -9.59 -3.23 3.29
CA ASN A 261 -10.49 -4.32 3.65
C ASN A 261 -10.78 -4.27 5.14
N LEU A 262 -12.01 -3.96 5.48
CA LEU A 262 -12.57 -4.11 6.81
C LEU A 262 -12.81 -5.61 7.09
N PRO A 263 -12.80 -6.06 8.35
CA PRO A 263 -12.85 -7.49 8.65
C PRO A 263 -14.17 -8.18 8.25
N ASN A 264 -15.26 -7.42 8.17
CA ASN A 264 -16.59 -7.97 7.86
C ASN A 264 -17.59 -6.87 7.45
N ALA A 265 -18.78 -7.31 6.98
CA ALA A 265 -19.85 -6.41 6.54
C ALA A 265 -20.41 -5.53 7.68
N GLN A 266 -20.38 -6.00 8.94
CA GLN A 266 -20.86 -5.21 10.08
C GLN A 266 -19.98 -3.98 10.31
N GLU A 267 -18.66 -4.11 10.15
CA GLU A 267 -17.74 -3.00 10.23
C GLU A 267 -17.90 -2.02 9.06
N LEU A 268 -18.21 -2.52 7.87
CA LEU A 268 -18.52 -1.66 6.73
C LEU A 268 -19.79 -0.83 7.00
N GLU A 269 -20.85 -1.45 7.55
CA GLU A 269 -22.07 -0.75 7.95
C GLU A 269 -21.80 0.28 9.07
N ARG A 270 -20.96 -0.07 10.05
CA ARG A 270 -20.55 0.85 11.11
C ARG A 270 -19.81 2.08 10.53
N MET A 271 -18.91 1.86 9.59
CA MET A 271 -18.19 2.96 8.91
C MET A 271 -19.12 3.83 8.07
N ASP A 272 -20.12 3.24 7.40
CA ASP A 272 -21.19 4.00 6.72
C ASP A 272 -21.91 4.95 7.69
N GLY A 273 -22.33 4.44 8.85
CA GLY A 273 -22.94 5.23 9.91
C GLY A 273 -22.02 6.34 10.43
N LEU A 274 -20.76 6.04 10.66
CA LEU A 274 -19.76 7.00 11.13
C LEU A 274 -19.54 8.14 10.12
N LEU A 275 -19.32 7.81 8.85
CA LEU A 275 -19.14 8.79 7.78
C LEU A 275 -20.39 9.68 7.60
N THR A 276 -21.57 9.07 7.66
CA THR A 276 -22.86 9.80 7.62
C THR A 276 -22.99 10.75 8.78
N GLN A 277 -22.71 10.32 10.02
CA GLN A 277 -22.77 11.13 11.23
C GLN A 277 -21.79 12.31 11.18
N LYS A 278 -20.58 12.08 10.67
CA LYS A 278 -19.54 13.11 10.54
C LYS A 278 -19.73 14.02 9.31
N GLY A 279 -20.75 13.76 8.47
CA GLY A 279 -21.06 14.56 7.28
C GLY A 279 -20.00 14.48 6.18
N VAL A 280 -19.26 13.37 6.12
CA VAL A 280 -18.23 13.14 5.09
C VAL A 280 -18.93 12.74 3.79
N PRO A 281 -18.64 13.38 2.65
CA PRO A 281 -19.16 12.96 1.36
C PRO A 281 -18.59 11.61 0.95
N PHE A 282 -19.43 10.65 0.61
CA PHE A 282 -19.04 9.34 0.07
C PHE A 282 -20.15 8.76 -0.80
N GLU A 283 -19.77 7.81 -1.66
CA GLU A 283 -20.66 7.05 -2.53
C GLU A 283 -20.77 5.60 -2.05
N ARG A 284 -21.99 5.09 -1.89
CA ARG A 284 -22.23 3.67 -1.63
C ARG A 284 -22.19 2.91 -2.95
N ARG A 285 -21.21 2.05 -3.12
CA ARG A 285 -21.03 1.18 -4.28
C ARG A 285 -21.30 -0.27 -3.94
N PRO A 286 -21.57 -1.15 -4.91
CA PRO A 286 -21.70 -2.57 -4.64
C PRO A 286 -20.48 -3.20 -3.95
N ASP A 287 -19.30 -2.66 -4.20
CA ASP A 287 -18.02 -3.10 -3.66
C ASP A 287 -17.57 -2.34 -2.39
N GLY A 288 -18.35 -1.39 -1.88
CA GLY A 288 -18.03 -0.69 -0.63
C GLY A 288 -18.39 0.78 -0.57
N LEU A 289 -17.66 1.53 0.28
CA LEU A 289 -17.82 2.96 0.50
C LEU A 289 -16.69 3.71 -0.20
N PHE A 290 -17.01 4.44 -1.25
CA PHE A 290 -16.04 5.18 -2.05
C PHE A 290 -16.01 6.65 -1.64
N LEU A 291 -14.83 7.18 -1.30
CA LEU A 291 -14.66 8.53 -0.82
C LEU A 291 -13.30 9.10 -1.25
N HIS A 292 -13.09 10.39 -0.98
CA HIS A 292 -11.84 11.08 -1.27
C HIS A 292 -11.26 11.68 0.02
N ASP A 293 -9.94 11.65 0.13
CA ASP A 293 -9.23 12.40 1.16
C ASP A 293 -9.20 13.92 0.83
N PRO A 294 -8.76 14.80 1.74
CA PRO A 294 -8.68 16.24 1.49
C PRO A 294 -7.81 16.65 0.30
N SER A 295 -6.95 15.74 -0.17
CA SER A 295 -6.06 15.93 -1.32
C SER A 295 -6.62 15.31 -2.60
N SER A 296 -7.89 14.88 -2.58
CA SER A 296 -8.60 14.22 -3.68
C SER A 296 -8.04 12.85 -4.06
N ASN A 297 -7.24 12.20 -3.19
CA ASN A 297 -6.90 10.80 -3.38
C ASN A 297 -8.13 9.95 -3.07
N ALA A 298 -8.57 9.16 -4.03
CA ALA A 298 -9.74 8.31 -3.89
C ALA A 298 -9.39 7.01 -3.16
N LEU A 299 -10.26 6.58 -2.24
CA LEU A 299 -10.16 5.31 -1.54
C LEU A 299 -11.51 4.61 -1.47
N LEU A 300 -11.46 3.28 -1.35
CA LEU A 300 -12.62 2.42 -1.19
C LEU A 300 -12.45 1.62 0.11
N LEU A 301 -13.38 1.79 1.05
CA LEU A 301 -13.52 0.90 2.20
C LEU A 301 -14.41 -0.27 1.78
N SER A 302 -13.89 -1.48 1.85
CA SER A 302 -14.53 -2.70 1.38
C SER A 302 -14.39 -3.82 2.39
N THR A 303 -14.81 -5.02 2.03
CA THR A 303 -14.47 -6.27 2.72
C THR A 303 -13.75 -7.20 1.76
N ALA A 304 -13.05 -8.20 2.26
CA ALA A 304 -12.33 -9.16 1.39
C ALA A 304 -13.28 -9.84 0.38
N ASP A 305 -14.52 -10.13 0.77
CA ASP A 305 -15.51 -10.77 -0.09
C ASP A 305 -16.00 -9.83 -1.20
N LEU A 306 -16.23 -8.54 -0.88
CA LEU A 306 -16.70 -7.54 -1.86
C LEU A 306 -15.58 -7.06 -2.79
N SER A 307 -14.33 -7.16 -2.39
CA SER A 307 -13.19 -6.77 -3.21
C SER A 307 -12.89 -7.74 -4.36
N GLN A 308 -13.55 -8.91 -4.39
CA GLN A 308 -13.47 -9.84 -5.53
C GLN A 308 -14.26 -9.28 -6.71
N PRO A 309 -13.76 -9.40 -7.96
CA PRO A 309 -14.53 -8.99 -9.13
C PRO A 309 -15.77 -9.87 -9.24
N GLU A 310 -16.96 -9.27 -9.27
CA GLU A 310 -18.16 -9.98 -9.70
C GLU A 310 -17.98 -10.35 -11.17
N PHE A 311 -17.70 -11.62 -11.45
CA PHE A 311 -17.81 -12.16 -12.79
C PHE A 311 -19.30 -12.36 -13.11
N ILE A 312 -19.97 -11.28 -13.53
CA ILE A 312 -21.26 -11.44 -14.21
C ILE A 312 -20.91 -12.13 -15.53
N GLU A 313 -21.22 -13.43 -15.64
CA GLU A 313 -21.24 -14.13 -16.91
C GLU A 313 -22.26 -13.38 -17.79
N GLU A 314 -21.78 -12.66 -18.79
CA GLU A 314 -22.64 -12.15 -19.85
C GLU A 314 -23.10 -13.37 -20.65
N ASN A 315 -24.38 -13.77 -20.43
CA ASN A 315 -25.09 -14.74 -21.26
C ASN A 315 -25.36 -14.18 -22.66
#